data_e8da46a5542efda6b9827370f36f0c92
#
_entry.id   e8da46a5542efda6b9827370f36f0c92
#
_cell.length_a   1.000
_cell.length_b   1.000
_cell.length_c   1.000
_cell.angle_alpha   90.00
_cell.angle_beta   90.00
_cell.angle_gamma   90.00
#
_symmetry.space_group_name_H-M   'P 1'
#
loop_
_entity.id
_entity.type
_entity.pdbx_description
1 polymer ?
#
loop_
_entity_poly.entity_id
_entity_poly.type
_entity_poly.pdbx_seq_one_letter_code
_entity_poly.pdbx_strand_id
1 'polypeptide(L)'
;MFFHFYVLSGGGTQNVLAAEDEVTITLDANGGKAVEPVVYKKIQSKIGILPETTRTGYVFNGWWTKNGGTSSSDSAWGGIVKFNDTSLPSSDTTYYARWTEDKAENNKQDTYFYGKTDEKVDSVTYNYGYISDSTARGITYNYGHIEKASAGTYNYGYIDCLIPGSRTLTYNYGKITDSQNKITYNYGTIEKNNALVDTNYNIIENNIGTINRYSSDVTLNEN
;
A
#
# COMPACT_ATOMS: atom_id res chain seq x y z
N MET A 1 -6.79 10.50 -29.89
CA MET A 1 -7.40 9.27 -30.41
C MET A 1 -8.87 9.58 -30.65
N PHE A 2 -9.29 9.65 -31.93
CA PHE A 2 -10.68 10.04 -32.27
C PHE A 2 -11.58 8.82 -32.18
N PHE A 3 -12.63 8.89 -31.35
CA PHE A 3 -13.71 7.89 -31.36
C PHE A 3 -14.68 8.20 -32.48
N HIS A 4 -14.85 7.25 -33.41
CA HIS A 4 -15.89 7.31 -34.42
C HIS A 4 -17.20 6.76 -33.83
N PHE A 5 -18.22 7.61 -33.79
CA PHE A 5 -19.57 7.19 -33.50
C PHE A 5 -20.22 6.67 -34.78
N TYR A 6 -20.61 5.41 -34.79
CA TYR A 6 -21.55 4.88 -35.80
C TYR A 6 -22.96 5.02 -35.27
N VAL A 7 -23.74 5.86 -35.94
CA VAL A 7 -25.20 5.92 -35.69
C VAL A 7 -25.87 4.88 -36.57
N LEU A 8 -26.37 3.81 -35.99
CA LEU A 8 -27.29 2.87 -36.62
C LEU A 8 -28.70 3.36 -36.34
N SER A 9 -29.43 3.80 -37.37
CA SER A 9 -30.88 4.13 -37.32
C SER A 9 -31.71 2.83 -37.27
N GLY A 10 -32.06 2.44 -36.09
CA GLY A 10 -33.08 1.39 -35.85
C GLY A 10 -33.64 1.62 -34.45
N GLY A 11 -34.99 1.87 -34.40
CA GLY A 11 -35.70 2.31 -33.19
C GLY A 11 -35.74 1.25 -32.08
N GLY A 12 -34.63 1.14 -31.37
CA GLY A 12 -34.53 0.50 -30.07
C GLY A 12 -33.95 1.51 -29.11
N THR A 13 -34.52 1.66 -27.93
CA THR A 13 -33.90 2.43 -26.83
C THR A 13 -32.52 1.83 -26.56
N GLN A 14 -31.48 2.46 -27.16
CA GLN A 14 -30.14 2.16 -26.74
C GLN A 14 -30.01 2.67 -25.31
N ASN A 15 -29.87 1.76 -24.35
CA ASN A 15 -29.27 2.08 -23.10
C ASN A 15 -27.84 2.54 -23.44
N VAL A 16 -27.65 3.85 -23.55
CA VAL A 16 -26.32 4.44 -23.46
C VAL A 16 -25.87 4.05 -22.05
N LEU A 17 -25.05 3.01 -21.95
CA LEU A 17 -24.30 2.75 -20.73
C LEU A 17 -23.59 4.06 -20.44
N ALA A 18 -24.04 4.77 -19.41
CA ALA A 18 -23.32 5.93 -18.90
C ALA A 18 -21.88 5.47 -18.75
N ALA A 19 -20.93 6.28 -19.27
CA ALA A 19 -19.51 6.04 -19.03
C ALA A 19 -19.39 5.71 -17.55
N GLU A 20 -18.87 4.51 -17.23
CA GLU A 20 -18.75 4.11 -15.84
C GLU A 20 -18.01 5.25 -15.15
N ASP A 21 -18.59 5.72 -14.04
CA ASP A 21 -18.03 6.80 -13.25
C ASP A 21 -16.70 6.31 -12.66
N GLU A 22 -15.63 6.54 -13.39
CA GLU A 22 -14.28 6.13 -13.06
C GLU A 22 -13.45 7.34 -12.63
N VAL A 23 -12.44 7.09 -11.85
CA VAL A 23 -11.41 8.05 -11.44
C VAL A 23 -10.06 7.45 -11.78
N THR A 24 -9.26 8.21 -12.54
CA THR A 24 -7.89 7.85 -12.87
C THR A 24 -6.93 8.48 -11.87
N ILE A 25 -6.13 7.64 -11.23
CA ILE A 25 -5.02 8.09 -10.39
C ILE A 25 -3.74 7.99 -11.20
N THR A 26 -3.22 9.14 -11.61
CA THR A 26 -1.90 9.24 -12.22
C THR A 26 -0.83 9.17 -11.14
N LEU A 27 0.21 8.38 -11.37
CA LEU A 27 1.32 8.17 -10.45
C LEU A 27 2.59 8.81 -11.02
N ASP A 28 2.89 10.02 -10.57
CA ASP A 28 4.13 10.71 -10.93
C ASP A 28 5.28 10.12 -10.11
N ALA A 29 6.12 9.34 -10.78
CA ALA A 29 7.25 8.70 -10.15
C ALA A 29 8.34 9.68 -9.66
N ASN A 30 8.22 10.98 -9.96
CA ASN A 30 9.11 12.06 -9.47
C ASN A 30 10.61 11.70 -9.61
N GLY A 31 11.01 11.31 -10.83
CA GLY A 31 12.38 10.87 -11.15
C GLY A 31 12.65 9.38 -10.89
N GLY A 32 11.67 8.60 -10.46
CA GLY A 32 11.72 7.15 -10.41
C GLY A 32 11.28 6.49 -11.73
N LYS A 33 11.21 5.17 -11.74
CA LYS A 33 10.70 4.38 -12.86
C LYS A 33 9.21 4.68 -13.04
N ALA A 34 8.80 4.99 -14.28
CA ALA A 34 7.39 5.23 -14.58
C ALA A 34 6.50 4.04 -14.19
N VAL A 35 5.32 4.36 -13.70
CA VAL A 35 4.24 3.42 -13.35
C VAL A 35 2.97 3.79 -14.10
N GLU A 36 2.19 2.78 -14.45
CA GLU A 36 0.91 3.01 -15.11
C GLU A 36 -0.10 3.63 -14.14
N PRO A 37 -0.98 4.50 -14.64
CA PRO A 37 -2.11 5.00 -13.86
C PRO A 37 -3.02 3.88 -13.38
N VAL A 38 -3.66 4.08 -12.24
CA VAL A 38 -4.65 3.14 -11.70
C VAL A 38 -6.05 3.74 -11.83
N VAL A 39 -6.96 2.97 -12.41
CA VAL A 39 -8.35 3.37 -12.60
C VAL A 39 -9.22 2.72 -11.52
N TYR A 40 -10.03 3.53 -10.85
CA TYR A 40 -10.98 3.10 -9.84
C TYR A 40 -12.42 3.41 -10.26
N LYS A 41 -13.35 2.53 -9.96
CA LYS A 41 -14.79 2.83 -10.07
C LYS A 41 -15.21 3.73 -8.91
N LYS A 42 -16.00 4.77 -9.16
CA LYS A 42 -16.47 5.72 -8.11
C LYS A 42 -17.34 5.09 -7.04
N ILE A 43 -17.85 3.88 -7.27
CA ILE A 43 -18.53 3.09 -6.24
C ILE A 43 -17.56 2.69 -5.11
N GLN A 44 -16.25 2.64 -5.38
CA GLN A 44 -15.23 2.43 -4.36
C GLN A 44 -15.03 3.73 -3.56
N SER A 45 -15.09 3.65 -2.25
CA SER A 45 -14.96 4.83 -1.38
C SER A 45 -13.52 5.13 -0.98
N LYS A 46 -12.60 4.18 -1.19
CA LYS A 46 -11.21 4.24 -0.72
C LYS A 46 -10.21 3.85 -1.81
N ILE A 47 -8.99 4.39 -1.68
CA ILE A 47 -7.86 4.01 -2.52
C ILE A 47 -7.44 2.57 -2.19
N GLY A 48 -7.27 1.75 -3.24
CA GLY A 48 -6.65 0.44 -3.16
C GLY A 48 -5.13 0.50 -3.04
N ILE A 49 -4.46 -0.64 -3.16
CA ILE A 49 -3.00 -0.71 -3.20
C ILE A 49 -2.50 -0.05 -4.49
N LEU A 50 -1.64 0.94 -4.33
CA LEU A 50 -0.94 1.57 -5.45
C LEU A 50 0.38 0.82 -5.71
N PRO A 51 0.79 0.66 -6.98
CA PRO A 51 2.06 0.02 -7.30
C PRO A 51 3.24 0.80 -6.73
N GLU A 52 4.31 0.11 -6.40
CA GLU A 52 5.59 0.75 -6.06
C GLU A 52 6.33 1.21 -7.30
N THR A 53 7.25 2.12 -7.09
CA THR A 53 8.22 2.54 -8.11
C THR A 53 9.63 2.45 -7.53
N THR A 54 10.65 2.50 -8.39
CA THR A 54 12.05 2.43 -7.98
C THR A 54 12.84 3.62 -8.53
N ARG A 55 13.86 4.05 -7.77
CA ARG A 55 14.81 5.07 -8.19
C ARG A 55 16.20 4.70 -7.67
N THR A 56 17.17 4.59 -8.57
CA THR A 56 18.55 4.22 -8.19
C THR A 56 19.14 5.20 -7.18
N GLY A 57 19.64 4.69 -6.07
CA GLY A 57 20.21 5.48 -4.98
C GLY A 57 19.19 6.16 -4.07
N TYR A 58 17.92 5.74 -4.13
CA TYR A 58 16.86 6.29 -3.30
C TYR A 58 15.94 5.19 -2.77
N VAL A 59 15.34 5.45 -1.61
CA VAL A 59 14.27 4.64 -1.01
C VAL A 59 12.93 5.30 -1.29
N PHE A 60 11.96 4.49 -1.72
CA PHE A 60 10.58 4.93 -1.96
C PHE A 60 9.85 5.13 -0.63
N ASN A 61 9.32 6.34 -0.41
CA ASN A 61 8.61 6.72 0.82
C ASN A 61 7.10 6.89 0.60
N GLY A 62 6.53 6.14 -0.34
CA GLY A 62 5.10 6.17 -0.61
C GLY A 62 4.67 7.26 -1.59
N TRP A 63 3.37 7.24 -1.88
CA TRP A 63 2.68 8.21 -2.72
C TRP A 63 2.11 9.34 -1.87
N TRP A 64 2.21 10.56 -2.34
CA TRP A 64 1.82 11.76 -1.62
C TRP A 64 0.92 12.65 -2.46
N THR A 65 0.06 13.44 -1.80
CA THR A 65 -0.97 14.25 -2.49
C THR A 65 -0.44 15.52 -3.15
N LYS A 66 0.81 15.91 -2.87
CA LYS A 66 1.47 17.08 -3.47
C LYS A 66 2.91 16.73 -3.85
N ASN A 67 3.44 17.41 -4.86
CA ASN A 67 4.85 17.38 -5.17
C ASN A 67 5.60 18.36 -4.26
N GLY A 68 6.24 17.85 -3.24
CA GLY A 68 7.05 18.63 -2.29
C GLY A 68 8.48 18.92 -2.76
N GLY A 69 8.86 18.47 -3.96
CA GLY A 69 10.20 18.64 -4.52
C GLY A 69 11.28 17.97 -3.66
N THR A 70 12.22 18.75 -3.15
CA THR A 70 13.32 18.28 -2.28
C THR A 70 13.04 18.53 -0.81
N SER A 71 11.85 18.97 -0.43
CA SER A 71 11.52 19.28 0.96
C SER A 71 11.50 18.02 1.83
N SER A 72 12.13 18.08 2.99
CA SER A 72 12.03 17.06 4.03
C SER A 72 10.75 17.17 4.86
N SER A 73 10.07 18.33 4.81
CA SER A 73 8.84 18.57 5.58
C SER A 73 7.63 17.85 4.95
N ASP A 74 6.91 17.07 5.73
CA ASP A 74 5.67 16.39 5.29
C ASP A 74 4.60 17.38 4.84
N SER A 75 4.53 18.56 5.43
CA SER A 75 3.56 19.61 5.05
C SER A 75 3.71 20.07 3.60
N ALA A 76 4.93 20.05 3.05
CA ALA A 76 5.18 20.38 1.65
C ALA A 76 4.63 19.29 0.70
N TRP A 77 4.60 18.04 1.16
CA TRP A 77 4.10 16.89 0.41
C TRP A 77 2.60 16.64 0.59
N GLY A 78 1.96 17.32 1.53
CA GLY A 78 0.55 17.14 1.84
C GLY A 78 0.30 15.90 2.69
N GLY A 79 -0.62 15.04 2.25
CA GLY A 79 -0.94 13.79 2.93
C GLY A 79 -0.31 12.59 2.24
N ILE A 80 0.19 11.63 3.00
CA ILE A 80 0.57 10.32 2.46
C ILE A 80 -0.69 9.54 2.08
N VAL A 81 -0.67 8.90 0.91
CA VAL A 81 -1.76 8.07 0.41
C VAL A 81 -1.67 6.69 1.06
N LYS A 82 -2.68 6.35 1.82
CA LYS A 82 -2.74 5.10 2.57
C LYS A 82 -3.80 4.17 1.97
N PHE A 83 -3.42 2.93 1.77
CA PHE A 83 -4.36 1.89 1.36
C PHE A 83 -5.55 1.82 2.32
N ASN A 84 -6.76 1.76 1.76
CA ASN A 84 -8.03 1.61 2.47
C ASN A 84 -8.32 2.63 3.60
N ASP A 85 -7.52 3.69 3.70
CA ASP A 85 -7.70 4.81 4.63
C ASP A 85 -7.94 6.11 3.85
N THR A 86 -7.13 6.37 2.82
CA THR A 86 -7.32 7.53 1.94
C THR A 86 -8.59 7.39 1.13
N SER A 87 -9.47 8.40 1.20
CA SER A 87 -10.69 8.43 0.41
C SER A 87 -10.37 8.54 -1.08
N LEU A 88 -11.14 7.82 -1.91
CA LEU A 88 -11.04 7.97 -3.36
C LEU A 88 -11.41 9.42 -3.73
N PRO A 89 -10.59 10.13 -4.52
CA PRO A 89 -10.93 11.48 -4.98
C PRO A 89 -12.14 11.45 -5.91
N SER A 90 -12.87 12.57 -5.99
CA SER A 90 -14.06 12.68 -6.82
C SER A 90 -13.76 12.85 -8.31
N SER A 91 -12.50 13.14 -8.66
CA SER A 91 -12.02 13.36 -10.04
C SER A 91 -10.60 12.85 -10.20
N ASP A 92 -10.16 12.75 -11.44
CA ASP A 92 -8.80 12.38 -11.79
C ASP A 92 -7.79 13.20 -11.01
N THR A 93 -6.78 12.51 -10.47
CA THR A 93 -5.85 13.09 -9.51
C THR A 93 -4.45 12.53 -9.76
N THR A 94 -3.42 13.32 -9.46
CA THR A 94 -2.02 12.87 -9.50
C THR A 94 -1.49 12.74 -8.09
N TYR A 95 -0.85 11.60 -7.81
CA TYR A 95 -0.04 11.39 -6.62
C TYR A 95 1.43 11.32 -6.99
N TYR A 96 2.29 11.74 -6.09
CA TYR A 96 3.71 11.96 -6.32
C TYR A 96 4.55 11.04 -5.47
N ALA A 97 5.51 10.34 -6.08
CA ALA A 97 6.48 9.55 -5.36
C ALA A 97 7.39 10.45 -4.54
N ARG A 98 7.53 10.15 -3.26
CA ARG A 98 8.53 10.77 -2.40
C ARG A 98 9.73 9.86 -2.24
N TRP A 99 10.92 10.46 -2.28
CA TRP A 99 12.18 9.76 -2.24
C TRP A 99 13.06 10.28 -1.10
N THR A 100 13.78 9.38 -0.46
CA THR A 100 14.91 9.71 0.42
C THR A 100 16.17 9.10 -0.16
N GLU A 101 17.29 9.81 -0.14
CA GLU A 101 18.58 9.26 -0.56
C GLU A 101 18.86 7.96 0.21
N ASP A 102 19.27 6.94 -0.52
CA ASP A 102 19.71 5.66 0.05
C ASP A 102 21.11 5.85 0.65
N LYS A 103 21.15 6.49 1.81
CA LYS A 103 22.36 6.56 2.63
C LYS A 103 22.32 5.37 3.56
N ALA A 104 23.37 4.55 3.53
CA ALA A 104 23.62 3.56 4.56
C ALA A 104 23.98 4.32 5.86
N GLU A 105 23.01 5.00 6.44
CA GLU A 105 23.16 5.65 7.72
C GLU A 105 22.48 4.82 8.79
N ASN A 106 23.27 4.46 9.80
CA ASN A 106 22.82 4.00 11.10
C ASN A 106 22.01 5.10 11.83
N ASN A 107 21.00 5.66 11.18
CA ASN A 107 20.08 6.57 11.82
C ASN A 107 19.07 5.76 12.65
N LYS A 108 19.52 5.27 13.78
CA LYS A 108 18.68 4.83 14.90
C LYS A 108 17.92 6.01 15.51
N GLN A 109 17.19 6.77 14.67
CA GLN A 109 16.21 7.69 15.20
C GLN A 109 14.97 6.87 15.54
N ASP A 110 14.76 6.67 16.82
CA ASP A 110 13.68 5.87 17.41
C ASP A 110 12.26 6.32 17.02
N THR A 111 12.12 7.46 16.34
CA THR A 111 10.81 8.01 15.98
C THR A 111 10.51 7.90 14.49
N TYR A 112 11.39 8.41 13.63
CA TYR A 112 11.19 8.43 12.17
C TYR A 112 12.38 7.81 11.46
N PHE A 113 12.13 6.87 10.58
CA PHE A 113 13.14 6.24 9.75
C PHE A 113 12.83 6.47 8.27
N TYR A 114 13.74 7.10 7.53
CA TYR A 114 13.59 7.44 6.11
C TYR A 114 14.66 6.80 5.22
N GLY A 115 15.70 6.23 5.81
CA GLY A 115 16.83 5.68 5.08
C GLY A 115 16.64 4.23 4.69
N LYS A 116 17.75 3.58 4.36
CA LYS A 116 17.86 2.14 4.21
C LYS A 116 18.80 1.58 5.28
N THR A 117 18.45 0.46 5.86
CA THR A 117 19.34 -0.29 6.74
C THR A 117 19.22 -1.79 6.51
N ASP A 118 20.37 -2.45 6.47
CA ASP A 118 20.50 -3.90 6.50
C ASP A 118 20.74 -4.41 7.94
N GLU A 119 20.90 -3.51 8.91
CA GLU A 119 21.02 -3.85 10.31
C GLU A 119 19.64 -4.11 10.93
N LYS A 120 19.64 -4.95 11.98
CA LYS A 120 18.47 -5.21 12.77
C LYS A 120 18.01 -3.97 13.52
N VAL A 121 16.77 -3.57 13.33
CA VAL A 121 16.17 -2.41 13.98
C VAL A 121 15.35 -2.86 15.18
N ASP A 122 15.70 -2.33 16.37
CA ASP A 122 14.99 -2.69 17.61
C ASP A 122 13.60 -2.06 17.70
N SER A 123 13.48 -0.79 17.37
CA SER A 123 12.22 -0.06 17.53
C SER A 123 12.22 1.20 16.67
N VAL A 124 11.19 1.37 15.86
CA VAL A 124 10.91 2.60 15.11
C VAL A 124 9.43 2.92 15.23
N THR A 125 9.08 4.18 15.51
CA THR A 125 7.66 4.56 15.55
C THR A 125 7.10 4.68 14.14
N TYR A 126 7.76 5.40 13.25
CA TYR A 126 7.31 5.61 11.86
C TYR A 126 8.41 5.21 10.87
N ASN A 127 8.18 4.12 10.13
CA ASN A 127 9.06 3.74 9.03
C ASN A 127 8.52 4.29 7.70
N TYR A 128 9.32 5.10 7.03
CA TYR A 128 9.10 5.59 5.65
C TYR A 128 10.16 5.09 4.69
N GLY A 129 11.17 4.38 5.20
CA GLY A 129 12.30 3.89 4.44
C GLY A 129 12.26 2.39 4.22
N TYR A 130 13.44 1.80 4.01
CA TYR A 130 13.63 0.37 3.84
C TYR A 130 14.37 -0.21 5.06
N ILE A 131 13.80 -1.22 5.67
CA ILE A 131 14.38 -1.95 6.81
C ILE A 131 14.46 -3.42 6.46
N SER A 132 15.67 -3.98 6.48
CA SER A 132 15.88 -5.40 6.20
C SER A 132 15.37 -6.30 7.34
N ASP A 133 15.60 -5.94 8.58
CA ASP A 133 15.19 -6.75 9.73
C ASP A 133 14.62 -5.91 10.87
N SER A 134 13.32 -6.06 11.16
CA SER A 134 12.61 -5.46 12.29
C SER A 134 12.10 -6.50 13.29
N THR A 135 12.79 -7.61 13.43
CA THR A 135 12.32 -8.77 14.22
C THR A 135 12.45 -8.61 15.73
N ALA A 136 13.20 -7.62 16.22
CA ALA A 136 13.43 -7.46 17.66
C ALA A 136 12.19 -6.95 18.42
N ARG A 137 11.58 -5.83 18.00
CA ARG A 137 10.42 -5.22 18.66
C ARG A 137 9.30 -4.83 17.74
N GLY A 138 9.58 -4.69 16.45
CA GLY A 138 8.63 -4.30 15.43
C GLY A 138 8.51 -2.79 15.27
N ILE A 139 7.66 -2.41 14.33
CA ILE A 139 7.43 -1.04 13.89
C ILE A 139 6.00 -0.64 14.28
N THR A 140 5.81 0.57 14.83
CA THR A 140 4.45 1.00 15.17
C THR A 140 3.67 1.35 13.92
N TYR A 141 4.22 2.21 13.04
CA TYR A 141 3.60 2.60 11.77
C TYR A 141 4.56 2.34 10.62
N ASN A 142 4.27 1.34 9.79
CA ASN A 142 5.04 1.10 8.58
C ASN A 142 4.37 1.74 7.37
N TYR A 143 4.98 2.73 6.77
CA TYR A 143 4.61 3.34 5.49
C TYR A 143 5.62 3.00 4.38
N GLY A 144 6.77 2.47 4.75
CA GLY A 144 7.85 2.07 3.85
C GLY A 144 7.85 0.57 3.57
N HIS A 145 9.03 0.03 3.40
CA HIS A 145 9.26 -1.38 3.10
C HIS A 145 10.03 -2.07 4.23
N ILE A 146 9.58 -3.24 4.64
CA ILE A 146 10.26 -4.10 5.60
C ILE A 146 10.42 -5.47 4.96
N GLU A 147 11.66 -5.94 4.84
CA GLU A 147 11.92 -7.28 4.29
C GLU A 147 11.49 -8.37 5.29
N LYS A 148 11.89 -8.25 6.56
CA LYS A 148 11.51 -9.21 7.61
C LYS A 148 10.96 -8.50 8.83
N ALA A 149 9.72 -8.80 9.18
CA ALA A 149 9.07 -8.32 10.40
C ALA A 149 8.58 -9.50 11.23
N SER A 150 8.61 -9.40 12.56
CA SER A 150 7.95 -10.37 13.45
C SER A 150 6.71 -9.80 14.13
N ALA A 151 6.54 -8.48 14.10
CA ALA A 151 5.44 -7.76 14.74
C ALA A 151 5.28 -6.36 14.18
N GLY A 152 4.16 -5.72 14.51
CA GLY A 152 3.89 -4.32 14.21
C GLY A 152 2.51 -3.92 14.71
N THR A 153 2.22 -2.62 14.74
CA THR A 153 0.86 -2.19 15.05
C THR A 153 0.09 -1.89 13.79
N TYR A 154 0.62 -1.03 12.91
CA TYR A 154 -0.04 -0.64 11.66
C TYR A 154 0.91 -0.82 10.48
N ASN A 155 0.54 -1.66 9.52
CA ASN A 155 1.22 -1.75 8.23
C ASN A 155 0.38 -1.04 7.16
N TYR A 156 0.88 0.05 6.62
CA TYR A 156 0.34 0.77 5.46
C TYR A 156 1.20 0.59 4.21
N GLY A 157 2.44 0.13 4.40
CA GLY A 157 3.42 -0.11 3.34
C GLY A 157 3.53 -1.60 3.00
N TYR A 158 4.75 -2.04 2.79
CA TYR A 158 5.08 -3.40 2.35
C TYR A 158 5.83 -4.17 3.44
N ILE A 159 5.48 -5.43 3.58
CA ILE A 159 6.24 -6.43 4.35
C ILE A 159 6.43 -7.64 3.45
N ASP A 160 7.68 -8.00 3.13
CA ASP A 160 7.93 -9.19 2.31
C ASP A 160 7.66 -10.45 3.11
N CYS A 161 8.19 -10.55 4.31
CA CYS A 161 7.98 -11.70 5.15
C CYS A 161 7.61 -11.30 6.58
N LEU A 162 6.39 -11.64 7.00
CA LEU A 162 5.97 -11.54 8.40
C LEU A 162 6.28 -12.88 9.08
N ILE A 163 7.48 -12.97 9.69
CA ILE A 163 8.00 -14.21 10.26
C ILE A 163 7.36 -14.55 11.62
N PRO A 164 7.37 -15.82 12.04
CA PRO A 164 6.87 -16.24 13.34
C PRO A 164 7.53 -15.48 14.50
N GLY A 165 6.74 -15.09 15.49
CA GLY A 165 7.21 -14.39 16.67
C GLY A 165 6.19 -14.44 17.82
N SER A 166 6.61 -13.98 19.00
CA SER A 166 5.74 -13.92 20.19
C SER A 166 4.73 -12.77 20.16
N ARG A 167 4.90 -11.85 19.24
CA ARG A 167 4.02 -10.69 19.03
C ARG A 167 3.32 -10.83 17.68
N THR A 168 2.28 -10.02 17.46
CA THR A 168 1.45 -10.06 16.25
C THR A 168 1.55 -8.76 15.46
N LEU A 169 1.15 -8.78 14.20
CA LEU A 169 0.77 -7.58 13.48
C LEU A 169 -0.69 -7.28 13.81
N THR A 170 -1.00 -6.09 14.33
CA THR A 170 -2.37 -5.77 14.73
C THR A 170 -3.23 -5.40 13.53
N TYR A 171 -2.81 -4.42 12.74
CA TYR A 171 -3.57 -3.94 11.58
C TYR A 171 -2.73 -3.97 10.31
N ASN A 172 -3.18 -4.72 9.30
CA ASN A 172 -2.62 -4.65 7.96
C ASN A 172 -3.54 -3.85 7.04
N TYR A 173 -3.10 -2.71 6.57
CA TYR A 173 -3.75 -1.90 5.52
C TYR A 173 -2.95 -1.92 4.22
N GLY A 174 -1.69 -2.37 4.26
CA GLY A 174 -0.79 -2.43 3.13
C GLY A 174 -0.73 -3.83 2.50
N LYS A 175 0.44 -4.17 2.02
CA LYS A 175 0.70 -5.45 1.38
C LYS A 175 1.67 -6.31 2.21
N ILE A 176 1.36 -7.61 2.30
CA ILE A 176 2.25 -8.63 2.87
C ILE A 176 2.41 -9.73 1.83
N THR A 177 3.66 -10.06 1.47
CA THR A 177 3.92 -11.12 0.48
C THR A 177 3.81 -12.50 1.13
N ASP A 178 4.48 -12.77 2.24
CA ASP A 178 4.37 -14.04 2.96
C ASP A 178 4.08 -13.80 4.45
N SER A 179 2.90 -14.20 4.90
CA SER A 179 2.49 -14.10 6.30
C SER A 179 2.64 -15.45 6.99
N GLN A 180 3.59 -15.54 7.91
CA GLN A 180 3.87 -16.69 8.76
C GLN A 180 3.60 -16.41 10.23
N ASN A 181 3.02 -15.24 10.55
CA ASN A 181 2.67 -14.86 11.90
C ASN A 181 1.23 -14.32 11.96
N LYS A 182 0.68 -14.29 13.17
CA LYS A 182 -0.68 -13.83 13.41
C LYS A 182 -0.90 -12.39 13.00
N ILE A 183 -2.03 -12.15 12.33
CA ILE A 183 -2.57 -10.82 12.03
C ILE A 183 -3.94 -10.71 12.71
N THR A 184 -4.18 -9.61 13.44
CA THR A 184 -5.48 -9.42 14.10
C THR A 184 -6.52 -8.91 13.12
N TYR A 185 -6.22 -7.85 12.37
CA TYR A 185 -7.15 -7.28 11.39
C TYR A 185 -6.44 -7.08 10.04
N ASN A 186 -6.96 -7.71 9.00
CA ASN A 186 -6.47 -7.50 7.64
C ASN A 186 -7.46 -6.67 6.82
N TYR A 187 -7.08 -5.46 6.49
CA TYR A 187 -7.76 -4.56 5.55
C TYR A 187 -6.97 -4.43 4.23
N GLY A 188 -5.76 -4.99 4.19
CA GLY A 188 -4.87 -4.95 3.05
C GLY A 188 -4.83 -6.25 2.28
N THR A 189 -3.81 -6.42 1.44
CA THR A 189 -3.59 -7.64 0.68
C THR A 189 -2.54 -8.51 1.37
N ILE A 190 -2.80 -9.81 1.39
CA ILE A 190 -1.83 -10.85 1.76
C ILE A 190 -1.73 -11.80 0.57
N GLU A 191 -0.57 -11.89 -0.08
CA GLU A 191 -0.37 -12.79 -1.22
C GLU A 191 -0.34 -14.26 -0.76
N LYS A 192 0.31 -14.54 0.35
CA LYS A 192 0.36 -15.87 0.94
C LYS A 192 0.19 -15.81 2.45
N ASN A 193 -0.81 -16.52 2.96
CA ASN A 193 -1.06 -16.64 4.39
C ASN A 193 -0.83 -18.08 4.88
N ASN A 194 0.11 -18.26 5.79
CA ASN A 194 0.41 -19.54 6.44
C ASN A 194 0.04 -19.53 7.94
N ALA A 195 -0.58 -18.46 8.44
CA ALA A 195 -0.83 -18.29 9.87
C ALA A 195 -2.31 -17.91 10.15
N LEU A 196 -2.58 -17.46 11.35
CA LEU A 196 -3.90 -17.05 11.78
C LEU A 196 -4.16 -15.57 11.41
N VAL A 197 -5.26 -15.32 10.73
CA VAL A 197 -5.87 -13.98 10.59
C VAL A 197 -7.16 -13.97 11.41
N ASP A 198 -7.25 -13.14 12.45
CA ASP A 198 -8.45 -13.11 13.30
C ASP A 198 -9.66 -12.53 12.56
N THR A 199 -9.49 -11.41 11.87
CA THR A 199 -10.57 -10.81 11.08
C THR A 199 -10.02 -10.31 9.75
N ASN A 200 -10.59 -10.81 8.65
CA ASN A 200 -10.21 -10.42 7.30
C ASN A 200 -11.32 -9.58 6.65
N TYR A 201 -10.95 -8.39 6.16
CA TYR A 201 -11.82 -7.44 5.45
C TYR A 201 -11.44 -7.27 3.98
N ASN A 202 -10.38 -7.94 3.52
CA ASN A 202 -9.90 -7.77 2.15
C ASN A 202 -9.26 -9.05 1.60
N ILE A 203 -8.42 -8.94 0.62
CA ILE A 203 -7.92 -10.05 -0.20
C ILE A 203 -6.83 -10.83 0.53
N ILE A 204 -6.97 -12.15 0.55
CA ILE A 204 -5.90 -13.11 0.79
C ILE A 204 -5.88 -14.02 -0.43
N GLU A 205 -4.82 -13.94 -1.24
CA GLU A 205 -4.77 -14.63 -2.54
C GLU A 205 -4.53 -16.12 -2.40
N ASN A 206 -3.66 -16.53 -1.50
CA ASN A 206 -3.33 -17.92 -1.25
C ASN A 206 -3.33 -18.19 0.26
N ASN A 207 -4.43 -18.76 0.75
CA ASN A 207 -4.62 -19.04 2.16
C ASN A 207 -4.38 -20.53 2.49
N ILE A 208 -3.29 -20.80 3.19
CA ILE A 208 -2.99 -22.11 3.79
C ILE A 208 -3.25 -22.08 5.31
N GLY A 209 -3.30 -20.87 5.90
CA GLY A 209 -3.56 -20.65 7.31
C GLY A 209 -5.04 -20.66 7.67
N THR A 210 -5.35 -20.10 8.83
CA THR A 210 -6.70 -20.01 9.36
C THR A 210 -7.21 -18.56 9.34
N ILE A 211 -8.46 -18.37 8.95
CA ILE A 211 -9.16 -17.10 9.07
C ILE A 211 -10.37 -17.31 9.97
N ASN A 212 -10.43 -16.62 11.11
CA ASN A 212 -11.51 -16.81 12.08
C ASN A 212 -12.81 -16.10 11.68
N ARG A 213 -12.69 -14.90 11.07
CA ARG A 213 -13.84 -14.09 10.66
C ARG A 213 -13.58 -13.41 9.33
N TYR A 214 -14.61 -13.41 8.48
CA TYR A 214 -14.64 -12.64 7.24
C TYR A 214 -15.63 -11.50 7.40
N SER A 215 -15.32 -10.35 6.80
CA SER A 215 -16.34 -9.34 6.54
C SER A 215 -17.31 -9.85 5.48
N SER A 216 -18.58 -9.47 5.58
CA SER A 216 -19.64 -9.83 4.62
C SER A 216 -19.34 -9.40 3.17
N ASP A 217 -18.37 -8.51 2.96
CA ASP A 217 -18.05 -7.90 1.68
C ASP A 217 -16.84 -8.56 0.98
N VAL A 218 -16.25 -9.60 1.56
CA VAL A 218 -15.10 -10.30 0.98
C VAL A 218 -15.55 -11.45 0.09
N THR A 219 -15.31 -11.33 -1.21
CA THR A 219 -15.47 -12.45 -2.15
C THR A 219 -14.26 -13.38 -2.00
N LEU A 220 -14.48 -14.60 -1.56
CA LEU A 220 -13.44 -15.62 -1.50
C LEU A 220 -13.16 -16.12 -2.91
N ASN A 221 -11.93 -15.98 -3.39
CA ASN A 221 -11.43 -16.80 -4.49
C ASN A 221 -10.88 -18.09 -3.87
N GLU A 222 -11.74 -19.09 -3.76
CA GLU A 222 -11.31 -20.47 -3.46
C GLU A 222 -10.71 -21.07 -4.75
N ASN A 223 -9.42 -21.41 -4.70
CA ASN A 223 -8.78 -22.25 -5.71
C ASN A 223 -8.80 -23.70 -5.24
#